data_5fbcebff42b32ebd2598abae2d6109c5
#
_entry.id   5fbcebff42b32ebd2598abae2d6109c5
#
_cell.length_a   1.000
_cell.length_b   1.000
_cell.length_c   1.000
_cell.angle_alpha   90.00
_cell.angle_beta   90.00
_cell.angle_gamma   90.00
#
_symmetry.space_group_name_H-M   'P 1'
#
loop_
_entity.id
_entity.type
_entity.pdbx_description
1 polymer ?
#
loop_
_entity_poly.entity_id
_entity_poly.type
_entity_poly.pdbx_seq_one_letter_code
_entity_poly.pdbx_strand_id
1 'polypeptide(L)'
;IYKVYQRMQAHFPQIGNVKITFKKNIPFGAGLGGGSSDAAHMAIALNEIFQLGLTKEQLAEEVRPLGADCPFFVYNTPCYAEGIGDKLMPISLDLSGLRLVMIKPHCGVSTKEAYGGIIPKGTSKVLNNLKDLKVLNVLNDLTILSTLTNDFEETVCKVHPEIAEIKQRLLDAGAV
;
A
#
# COMPACT_ATOMS: atom_id res chain seq x y z
N ILE A 1 -1.66 -15.66 -3.22
CA ILE A 1 -2.71 -16.50 -2.66
C ILE A 1 -2.16 -17.87 -2.28
N TYR A 2 -1.67 -18.69 -3.24
CA TYR A 2 -1.21 -20.05 -2.96
C TYR A 2 -0.07 -20.11 -1.94
N LYS A 3 0.93 -19.24 -2.02
CA LYS A 3 2.01 -19.15 -1.04
C LYS A 3 1.51 -18.84 0.38
N VAL A 4 0.46 -18.03 0.52
CA VAL A 4 -0.18 -17.76 1.82
C VAL A 4 -0.79 -19.03 2.37
N TYR A 5 -1.57 -19.73 1.56
CA TYR A 5 -2.18 -20.99 1.96
C TYR A 5 -1.14 -22.00 2.44
N GLN A 6 -0.09 -22.23 1.64
CA GLN A 6 0.98 -23.18 2.00
C GLN A 6 1.67 -22.81 3.32
N ARG A 7 1.99 -21.50 3.50
CA ARG A 7 2.64 -21.01 4.70
C ARG A 7 1.75 -21.19 5.93
N MET A 8 0.51 -20.73 5.85
CA MET A 8 -0.42 -20.85 6.97
C MET A 8 -0.75 -22.31 7.30
N GLN A 9 -0.91 -23.17 6.29
CA GLN A 9 -1.11 -24.60 6.52
C GLN A 9 0.08 -25.25 7.24
N ALA A 10 1.30 -24.82 6.95
CA ALA A 10 2.50 -25.31 7.62
C ALA A 10 2.57 -24.89 9.10
N HIS A 11 2.08 -23.70 9.44
CA HIS A 11 2.08 -23.18 10.81
C HIS A 11 0.84 -23.60 11.62
N PHE A 12 -0.29 -23.83 10.93
CA PHE A 12 -1.59 -24.14 11.53
C PHE A 12 -2.14 -25.45 10.92
N PRO A 13 -1.78 -26.62 11.48
CA PRO A 13 -2.16 -27.92 10.92
C PRO A 13 -3.67 -28.17 10.80
N GLN A 14 -4.50 -27.40 11.51
CA GLN A 14 -5.96 -27.44 11.40
C GLN A 14 -6.48 -26.89 10.06
N ILE A 15 -5.65 -26.19 9.28
CA ILE A 15 -6.01 -25.74 7.93
C ILE A 15 -6.06 -26.95 7.00
N GLY A 16 -7.26 -27.37 6.67
CA GLY A 16 -7.50 -28.45 5.73
C GLY A 16 -7.35 -28.03 4.26
N ASN A 17 -7.68 -28.95 3.38
CA ASN A 17 -7.71 -28.66 1.94
C ASN A 17 -8.83 -27.68 1.59
N VAL A 18 -8.50 -26.69 0.74
CA VAL A 18 -9.45 -25.70 0.27
C VAL A 18 -9.51 -25.68 -1.25
N LYS A 19 -10.69 -25.40 -1.80
CA LYS A 19 -10.86 -25.04 -3.22
C LYS A 19 -10.89 -23.53 -3.32
N ILE A 20 -9.92 -22.95 -4.03
CA ILE A 20 -9.81 -21.52 -4.22
C ILE A 20 -10.28 -21.16 -5.62
N THR A 21 -11.32 -20.32 -5.71
CA THR A 21 -11.74 -19.68 -6.95
C THR A 21 -11.41 -18.20 -6.85
N PHE A 22 -10.60 -17.71 -7.77
CA PHE A 22 -10.07 -16.33 -7.72
C PHE A 22 -10.43 -15.57 -8.99
N LYS A 23 -11.05 -14.38 -8.80
CA LYS A 23 -11.31 -13.42 -9.87
C LYS A 23 -10.52 -12.15 -9.62
N LYS A 24 -9.54 -11.87 -10.48
CA LYS A 24 -8.70 -10.67 -10.39
C LYS A 24 -9.36 -9.50 -11.10
N ASN A 25 -9.86 -8.53 -10.34
CA ASN A 25 -10.45 -7.31 -10.87
C ASN A 25 -9.43 -6.17 -10.97
N ILE A 26 -8.47 -6.08 -10.03
CA ILE A 26 -7.39 -5.10 -10.08
C ILE A 26 -6.25 -5.67 -10.93
N PRO A 27 -5.84 -4.99 -12.02
CA PRO A 27 -4.78 -5.50 -12.90
C PRO A 27 -3.44 -5.68 -12.18
N PHE A 28 -2.64 -6.63 -12.66
CA PHE A 28 -1.24 -6.73 -12.23
C PHE A 28 -0.45 -5.50 -12.70
N GLY A 29 0.53 -5.07 -11.88
CA GLY A 29 1.41 -3.95 -12.23
C GLY A 29 0.71 -2.59 -12.26
N ALA A 30 -0.45 -2.46 -11.62
CA ALA A 30 -1.19 -1.20 -11.57
C ALA A 30 -0.68 -0.23 -10.47
N GLY A 31 0.32 -0.60 -9.68
CA GLY A 31 0.81 0.21 -8.56
C GLY A 31 -0.13 0.28 -7.35
N LEU A 32 -1.19 -0.53 -7.33
CA LEU A 32 -2.26 -0.47 -6.32
C LEU A 32 -2.11 -1.51 -5.20
N GLY A 33 -0.99 -2.19 -5.09
CA GLY A 33 -0.78 -3.23 -4.08
C GLY A 33 -1.75 -4.43 -4.20
N GLY A 34 -2.42 -4.61 -5.35
CA GLY A 34 -3.46 -5.61 -5.51
C GLY A 34 -3.04 -7.04 -5.19
N GLY A 35 -1.78 -7.43 -5.49
CA GLY A 35 -1.24 -8.73 -5.12
C GLY A 35 -1.04 -8.90 -3.62
N SER A 36 -0.60 -7.84 -2.94
CA SER A 36 -0.43 -7.80 -1.48
C SER A 36 -1.78 -7.83 -0.76
N SER A 37 -2.77 -7.12 -1.31
CA SER A 37 -4.16 -7.19 -0.85
C SER A 37 -4.73 -8.60 -0.96
N ASP A 38 -4.54 -9.27 -2.11
CA ASP A 38 -4.99 -10.65 -2.31
C ASP A 38 -4.35 -11.60 -1.29
N ALA A 39 -3.07 -11.40 -0.97
CA ALA A 39 -2.34 -12.20 0.01
C ALA A 39 -2.89 -11.99 1.42
N ALA A 40 -3.06 -10.74 1.85
CA ALA A 40 -3.60 -10.40 3.16
C ALA A 40 -5.01 -10.96 3.35
N HIS A 41 -5.90 -10.76 2.37
CA HIS A 41 -7.26 -11.25 2.45
C HIS A 41 -7.36 -12.78 2.42
N MET A 42 -6.43 -13.46 1.74
CA MET A 42 -6.34 -14.92 1.85
C MET A 42 -6.00 -15.38 3.27
N ALA A 43 -5.08 -14.70 3.95
CA ALA A 43 -4.74 -15.00 5.34
C ALA A 43 -5.92 -14.75 6.27
N ILE A 44 -6.61 -13.62 6.11
CA ILE A 44 -7.81 -13.27 6.87
C ILE A 44 -8.89 -14.35 6.67
N ALA A 45 -9.16 -14.72 5.41
CA ALA A 45 -10.16 -15.75 5.10
C ALA A 45 -9.83 -17.10 5.73
N LEU A 46 -8.57 -17.53 5.70
CA LEU A 46 -8.14 -18.76 6.36
C LEU A 46 -8.30 -18.69 7.88
N ASN A 47 -7.96 -17.54 8.48
CA ASN A 47 -8.16 -17.33 9.91
C ASN A 47 -9.63 -17.46 10.31
N GLU A 48 -10.54 -16.89 9.53
CA GLU A 48 -11.98 -16.95 9.77
C GLU A 48 -12.56 -18.36 9.53
N ILE A 49 -12.28 -18.95 8.36
CA ILE A 49 -12.83 -20.26 7.96
C ILE A 49 -12.41 -21.37 8.95
N PHE A 50 -11.14 -21.36 9.36
CA PHE A 50 -10.59 -22.39 10.24
C PHE A 50 -10.57 -21.95 11.72
N GLN A 51 -11.16 -20.81 12.06
CA GLN A 51 -11.28 -20.29 13.43
C GLN A 51 -9.95 -20.30 14.18
N LEU A 52 -8.87 -19.83 13.51
CA LEU A 52 -7.52 -19.86 14.09
C LEU A 52 -7.36 -18.91 15.27
N GLY A 53 -8.21 -17.90 15.40
CA GLY A 53 -8.18 -16.92 16.49
C GLY A 53 -6.99 -15.97 16.44
N LEU A 54 -6.35 -15.79 15.28
CA LEU A 54 -5.19 -14.92 15.13
C LEU A 54 -5.61 -13.45 15.18
N THR A 55 -4.81 -12.64 15.90
CA THR A 55 -4.97 -11.18 15.89
C THR A 55 -4.47 -10.57 14.57
N LYS A 56 -4.77 -9.29 14.34
CA LYS A 56 -4.25 -8.58 13.16
C LYS A 56 -2.72 -8.56 13.13
N GLU A 57 -2.09 -8.40 14.27
CA GLU A 57 -0.64 -8.39 14.41
C GLU A 57 -0.04 -9.76 14.01
N GLN A 58 -0.65 -10.83 14.48
CA GLN A 58 -0.23 -12.20 14.13
C GLN A 58 -0.43 -12.49 12.64
N LEU A 59 -1.56 -12.08 12.07
CA LEU A 59 -1.81 -12.18 10.62
C LEU A 59 -0.81 -11.36 9.82
N ALA A 60 -0.48 -10.16 10.26
CA ALA A 60 0.51 -9.31 9.61
C ALA A 60 1.90 -9.97 9.59
N GLU A 61 2.29 -10.65 10.68
CA GLU A 61 3.54 -11.42 10.73
C GLU A 61 3.52 -12.63 9.76
N GLU A 62 2.37 -13.29 9.61
CA GLU A 62 2.23 -14.40 8.66
C GLU A 62 2.39 -13.96 7.21
N VAL A 63 1.93 -12.78 6.84
CA VAL A 63 1.99 -12.30 5.45
C VAL A 63 3.24 -11.47 5.14
N ARG A 64 3.94 -10.93 6.13
CA ARG A 64 5.14 -10.08 5.97
C ARG A 64 6.22 -10.71 5.08
N PRO A 65 6.60 -12.01 5.23
CA PRO A 65 7.61 -12.63 4.38
C PRO A 65 7.22 -12.78 2.91
N LEU A 66 5.94 -12.57 2.59
CA LEU A 66 5.40 -12.69 1.23
C LEU A 66 5.47 -11.38 0.45
N GLY A 67 5.57 -10.26 1.17
CA GLY A 67 5.74 -8.93 0.58
C GLY A 67 5.59 -7.83 1.63
N ALA A 68 6.40 -6.77 1.50
CA ALA A 68 6.44 -5.66 2.45
C ALA A 68 5.09 -4.97 2.62
N ASP A 69 4.30 -4.87 1.54
CA ASP A 69 2.98 -4.22 1.56
C ASP A 69 1.86 -5.11 2.13
N CYS A 70 2.09 -6.43 2.28
CA CYS A 70 1.03 -7.34 2.73
C CYS A 70 0.47 -6.99 4.12
N PRO A 71 1.28 -6.63 5.13
CA PRO A 71 0.79 -6.24 6.45
C PRO A 71 -0.17 -5.06 6.43
N PHE A 72 0.03 -4.07 5.52
CA PHE A 72 -0.86 -2.93 5.38
C PHE A 72 -2.30 -3.35 5.11
N PHE A 73 -2.50 -4.34 4.23
CA PHE A 73 -3.84 -4.81 3.88
C PHE A 73 -4.48 -5.69 4.96
N VAL A 74 -3.72 -6.18 5.93
CA VAL A 74 -4.27 -6.82 7.13
C VAL A 74 -4.87 -5.77 8.07
N TYR A 75 -4.17 -4.66 8.29
CA TYR A 75 -4.67 -3.54 9.10
C TYR A 75 -5.82 -2.81 8.40
N ASN A 76 -5.69 -2.61 7.09
CA ASN A 76 -6.65 -1.91 6.22
C ASN A 76 -7.11 -0.57 6.80
N THR A 77 -6.17 0.22 7.28
CA THR A 77 -6.37 1.54 7.87
C THR A 77 -5.20 2.44 7.50
N PRO A 78 -5.36 3.77 7.48
CA PRO A 78 -4.23 4.66 7.26
C PRO A 78 -3.08 4.37 8.23
N CYS A 79 -1.88 4.25 7.70
CA CYS A 79 -0.68 3.94 8.46
C CYS A 79 0.49 4.83 8.04
N TYR A 80 1.30 5.20 9.01
CA TYR A 80 2.66 5.64 8.77
C TYR A 80 3.55 4.39 8.61
N ALA A 81 4.38 4.35 7.57
CA ALA A 81 5.23 3.22 7.26
C ALA A 81 6.71 3.59 7.33
N GLU A 82 7.51 2.74 7.95
CA GLU A 82 8.97 2.85 8.04
C GLU A 82 9.66 1.60 7.48
N GLY A 83 10.99 1.66 7.42
CA GLY A 83 11.80 0.55 6.91
C GLY A 83 11.64 0.42 5.40
N ILE A 84 11.30 -0.78 4.94
CA ILE A 84 10.96 -1.06 3.54
C ILE A 84 9.45 -0.93 3.28
N GLY A 85 8.71 -0.23 4.15
CA GLY A 85 7.25 -0.12 4.11
C GLY A 85 6.53 -1.18 4.94
N ASP A 86 7.25 -1.95 5.74
CA ASP A 86 6.75 -3.10 6.49
C ASP A 86 6.53 -2.83 7.98
N LYS A 87 7.09 -1.74 8.52
CA LYS A 87 6.88 -1.29 9.90
C LYS A 87 5.76 -0.27 9.92
N LEU A 88 4.57 -0.73 10.26
CA LEU A 88 3.35 0.06 10.16
C LEU A 88 2.91 0.57 11.52
N MET A 89 2.57 1.84 11.57
CA MET A 89 1.96 2.50 12.71
C MET A 89 0.62 3.10 12.26
N PRO A 90 -0.52 2.57 12.73
CA PRO A 90 -1.82 3.13 12.41
C PRO A 90 -1.93 4.60 12.83
N ILE A 91 -2.54 5.40 11.98
CA ILE A 91 -2.77 6.83 12.20
C ILE A 91 -4.25 7.16 12.06
N SER A 92 -4.69 8.22 12.75
CA SER A 92 -6.04 8.74 12.57
C SER A 92 -6.03 9.74 11.42
N LEU A 93 -6.58 9.33 10.27
CA LEU A 93 -6.71 10.17 9.09
C LEU A 93 -8.07 9.89 8.45
N ASP A 94 -8.88 10.92 8.30
CA ASP A 94 -10.15 10.86 7.61
C ASP A 94 -10.07 11.61 6.28
N LEU A 95 -10.19 10.88 5.17
CA LEU A 95 -10.23 11.40 3.81
C LEU A 95 -11.63 11.23 3.18
N SER A 96 -12.66 10.94 3.97
CA SER A 96 -14.03 10.67 3.47
C SER A 96 -14.65 11.85 2.72
N GLY A 97 -14.17 13.08 2.99
CA GLY A 97 -14.59 14.30 2.28
C GLY A 97 -13.97 14.47 0.88
N LEU A 98 -13.00 13.62 0.51
CA LEU A 98 -12.29 13.71 -0.76
C LEU A 98 -12.81 12.68 -1.78
N ARG A 99 -12.60 13.00 -3.04
CA ARG A 99 -12.82 12.06 -4.15
C ARG A 99 -11.51 11.71 -4.79
N LEU A 100 -11.24 10.41 -4.97
CA LEU A 100 -10.06 9.93 -5.66
C LEU A 100 -10.38 9.74 -7.14
N VAL A 101 -9.61 10.40 -8.01
CA VAL A 101 -9.60 10.14 -9.45
C VAL A 101 -8.31 9.39 -9.79
N MET A 102 -8.45 8.20 -10.37
CA MET A 102 -7.32 7.35 -10.71
C MET A 102 -7.23 7.16 -12.21
N ILE A 103 -6.09 7.55 -12.79
CA ILE A 103 -5.80 7.38 -14.21
C ILE A 103 -4.59 6.45 -14.35
N LYS A 104 -4.78 5.33 -15.04
CA LYS A 104 -3.71 4.40 -15.38
C LYS A 104 -3.40 4.53 -16.88
N PRO A 105 -2.25 5.11 -17.25
CA PRO A 105 -1.82 5.13 -18.65
C PRO A 105 -1.44 3.71 -19.13
N HIS A 106 -1.20 3.58 -20.45
CA HIS A 106 -0.80 2.29 -21.03
C HIS A 106 0.63 1.90 -20.69
N CYS A 107 1.49 2.86 -20.33
CA CYS A 107 2.85 2.56 -19.89
C CYS A 107 2.86 1.76 -18.58
N GLY A 108 3.86 0.93 -18.43
CA GLY A 108 4.14 0.19 -17.18
C GLY A 108 5.49 0.58 -16.62
N VAL A 109 5.56 0.81 -15.32
CA VAL A 109 6.81 1.07 -14.59
C VAL A 109 7.08 -0.11 -13.69
N SER A 110 8.22 -0.78 -13.88
CA SER A 110 8.60 -1.87 -12.99
C SER A 110 9.11 -1.32 -11.65
N THR A 111 8.91 -2.07 -10.56
CA THR A 111 9.45 -1.70 -9.25
C THR A 111 10.96 -1.49 -9.29
N LYS A 112 11.68 -2.36 -10.04
CA LYS A 112 13.13 -2.25 -10.22
C LYS A 112 13.53 -0.95 -10.91
N GLU A 113 12.81 -0.57 -11.93
CA GLU A 113 13.02 0.70 -12.65
C GLU A 113 12.77 1.89 -11.74
N ALA A 114 11.63 1.92 -11.06
CA ALA A 114 11.27 3.01 -10.16
C ALA A 114 12.31 3.21 -9.05
N TYR A 115 12.69 2.15 -8.33
CA TYR A 115 13.69 2.24 -7.27
C TYR A 115 15.11 2.46 -7.78
N GLY A 116 15.44 2.00 -8.99
CA GLY A 116 16.77 2.15 -9.56
C GLY A 116 17.23 3.58 -9.83
N GLY A 117 16.27 4.49 -9.95
CA GLY A 117 16.52 5.92 -10.18
C GLY A 117 16.44 6.80 -8.94
N ILE A 118 16.02 6.26 -7.78
CA ILE A 118 15.84 7.07 -6.56
C ILE A 118 17.19 7.35 -5.89
N ILE A 119 17.43 8.64 -5.63
CA ILE A 119 18.42 9.09 -4.67
C ILE A 119 17.67 9.51 -3.41
N PRO A 120 17.77 8.76 -2.29
CA PRO A 120 17.06 9.11 -1.07
C PRO A 120 17.40 10.53 -0.62
N LYS A 121 16.44 11.40 -0.62
CA LYS A 121 16.53 12.77 -0.09
C LYS A 121 16.06 12.69 1.35
N GLY A 122 16.83 12.57 2.34
CA GLY A 122 16.47 12.40 3.76
C GLY A 122 15.01 12.79 4.12
N THR A 123 14.55 12.38 5.28
CA THR A 123 13.16 12.59 5.71
C THR A 123 12.78 14.08 5.66
N SER A 124 11.72 14.43 4.96
CA SER A 124 11.23 15.80 4.96
C SER A 124 10.85 16.23 6.38
N LYS A 125 11.01 17.52 6.71
CA LYS A 125 10.58 18.07 8.02
C LYS A 125 9.11 17.77 8.31
N VAL A 126 8.27 17.69 7.27
CA VAL A 126 6.85 17.33 7.37
C VAL A 126 6.68 15.89 7.87
N LEU A 127 7.43 14.93 7.31
CA LEU A 127 7.38 13.53 7.74
C LEU A 127 7.95 13.34 9.16
N ASN A 128 8.96 14.11 9.56
CA ASN A 128 9.45 14.08 10.93
C ASN A 128 8.41 14.62 11.93
N ASN A 129 7.63 15.63 11.53
CA ASN A 129 6.54 16.15 12.36
C ASN A 129 5.34 15.18 12.43
N LEU A 130 5.14 14.33 11.42
CA LEU A 130 4.13 13.26 11.44
C LEU A 130 4.46 12.15 12.45
N LYS A 131 5.74 12.00 12.84
CA LYS A 131 6.15 11.11 13.94
C LYS A 131 5.64 11.61 15.29
N ASP A 132 5.52 12.90 15.47
CA ASP A 132 4.88 13.49 16.63
C ASP A 132 3.36 13.43 16.45
N LEU A 133 2.73 12.33 16.85
CA LEU A 133 1.31 11.99 16.74
C LEU A 133 0.31 13.10 17.13
N LYS A 134 0.77 14.19 17.71
CA LYS A 134 -0.02 15.38 18.02
C LYS A 134 -0.37 16.23 16.80
N VAL A 135 0.27 15.99 15.65
CA VAL A 135 0.10 16.78 14.41
C VAL A 135 -0.95 16.16 13.46
N LEU A 136 -1.47 14.97 13.77
CA LEU A 136 -2.40 14.25 12.88
C LEU A 136 -3.77 14.92 12.69
N ASN A 137 -4.17 15.84 13.59
CA ASN A 137 -5.29 16.75 13.30
C ASN A 137 -5.00 17.73 12.13
N VAL A 138 -3.75 17.79 11.70
CA VAL A 138 -3.28 18.68 10.63
C VAL A 138 -3.44 18.04 9.24
N LEU A 139 -3.53 16.70 9.13
CA LEU A 139 -3.74 16.03 7.84
C LEU A 139 -5.18 16.18 7.30
N ASN A 140 -6.11 16.70 8.11
CA ASN A 140 -7.41 17.15 7.62
C ASN A 140 -7.32 18.48 6.88
N ASP A 141 -6.15 19.12 6.87
CA ASP A 141 -5.90 20.32 6.09
C ASP A 141 -5.35 19.93 4.70
N LEU A 142 -6.13 20.16 3.66
CA LEU A 142 -5.77 19.88 2.27
C LEU A 142 -4.45 20.56 1.85
N THR A 143 -4.07 21.65 2.51
CA THR A 143 -2.81 22.35 2.26
C THR A 143 -1.60 21.47 2.55
N ILE A 144 -1.69 20.55 3.50
CA ILE A 144 -0.61 19.60 3.81
C ILE A 144 -0.51 18.50 2.75
N LEU A 145 -1.64 18.01 2.23
CA LEU A 145 -1.62 17.02 1.15
C LEU A 145 -0.88 17.58 -0.08
N SER A 146 -1.04 18.84 -0.39
CA SER A 146 -0.34 19.49 -1.51
C SER A 146 1.17 19.64 -1.29
N THR A 147 1.67 19.49 -0.06
CA THR A 147 3.11 19.53 0.25
C THR A 147 3.78 18.17 0.20
N LEU A 148 3.00 17.08 0.10
CA LEU A 148 3.55 15.73 -0.02
C LEU A 148 4.12 15.53 -1.42
N THR A 149 5.33 15.00 -1.47
CA THR A 149 6.03 14.69 -2.72
C THR A 149 6.24 13.19 -2.86
N ASN A 150 6.23 12.71 -4.09
CA ASN A 150 6.57 11.34 -4.41
C ASN A 150 7.97 11.31 -5.03
N ASP A 151 8.93 10.74 -4.33
CA ASP A 151 10.32 10.68 -4.78
C ASP A 151 10.52 9.93 -6.11
N PHE A 152 9.56 9.09 -6.51
CA PHE A 152 9.57 8.43 -7.80
C PHE A 152 9.31 9.39 -8.98
N GLU A 153 8.62 10.50 -8.78
CA GLU A 153 8.20 11.39 -9.88
C GLU A 153 9.38 11.92 -10.67
N GLU A 154 10.47 12.31 -10.00
CA GLU A 154 11.63 12.91 -10.68
C GLU A 154 12.24 11.98 -11.72
N THR A 155 12.30 10.69 -11.45
CA THR A 155 12.92 9.70 -12.33
C THR A 155 11.91 9.06 -13.28
N VAL A 156 10.74 8.70 -12.77
CA VAL A 156 9.69 8.05 -13.57
C VAL A 156 9.14 9.00 -14.64
N CYS A 157 8.89 10.26 -14.32
CA CYS A 157 8.36 11.22 -15.30
C CYS A 157 9.37 11.59 -16.41
N LYS A 158 10.68 11.42 -16.16
CA LYS A 158 11.70 11.59 -17.22
C LYS A 158 11.64 10.49 -18.27
N VAL A 159 11.34 9.26 -17.83
CA VAL A 159 11.27 8.08 -18.72
C VAL A 159 9.87 7.94 -19.32
N HIS A 160 8.85 8.35 -18.60
CA HIS A 160 7.43 8.24 -18.97
C HIS A 160 6.75 9.62 -18.89
N PRO A 161 7.02 10.51 -19.85
CA PRO A 161 6.51 11.90 -19.82
C PRO A 161 4.97 11.99 -19.83
N GLU A 162 4.28 10.99 -20.37
CA GLU A 162 2.82 10.90 -20.31
C GLU A 162 2.25 10.90 -18.88
N ILE A 163 3.01 10.41 -17.90
CA ILE A 163 2.60 10.46 -16.48
C ILE A 163 2.63 11.90 -15.98
N ALA A 164 3.68 12.64 -16.33
CA ALA A 164 3.79 14.06 -15.96
C ALA A 164 2.67 14.90 -16.61
N GLU A 165 2.37 14.64 -17.88
CA GLU A 165 1.28 15.32 -18.62
C GLU A 165 -0.08 15.06 -17.96
N ILE A 166 -0.38 13.80 -17.60
CA ILE A 166 -1.62 13.43 -16.93
C ILE A 166 -1.71 14.14 -15.58
N LYS A 167 -0.63 14.12 -14.78
CA LYS A 167 -0.57 14.82 -13.50
C LYS A 167 -0.86 16.31 -13.66
N GLN A 168 -0.19 16.97 -14.61
CA GLN A 168 -0.39 18.41 -14.85
C GLN A 168 -1.85 18.71 -15.23
N ARG A 169 -2.45 17.91 -16.12
CA ARG A 169 -3.86 18.07 -16.49
C ARG A 169 -4.83 17.89 -15.33
N LEU A 170 -4.51 17.01 -14.37
CA LEU A 170 -5.32 16.85 -13.16
C LEU A 170 -5.20 18.09 -12.26
N LEU A 171 -3.98 18.62 -12.08
CA LEU A 171 -3.74 19.84 -11.31
C LEU A 171 -4.45 21.04 -11.94
N ASP A 172 -4.37 21.18 -13.27
CA ASP A 172 -5.05 22.25 -14.02
C ASP A 172 -6.58 22.14 -13.90
N ALA A 173 -7.11 20.93 -13.68
CA ALA A 173 -8.52 20.69 -13.42
C ALA A 173 -8.93 20.87 -11.95
N GLY A 174 -8.02 21.30 -11.07
CA GLY A 174 -8.30 21.58 -9.67
C GLY A 174 -8.05 20.41 -8.71
N ALA A 175 -7.31 19.37 -9.13
CA ALA A 175 -6.83 18.38 -8.18
C ALA A 175 -5.79 18.96 -7.22
N VAL A 176 -5.68 18.39 -6.02
CA VAL A 176 -4.74 18.79 -4.96
C VAL A 176 -3.74 17.69 -4.66
#